data_25ea4628a6ccd5e6db230c3538ca4f13
#
_entry.id   25ea4628a6ccd5e6db230c3538ca4f13
#
_cell.length_a   1.000
_cell.length_b   1.000
_cell.length_c   1.000
_cell.angle_alpha   90.00
_cell.angle_beta   90.00
_cell.angle_gamma   90.00
#
_symmetry.space_group_name_H-M   'P 1'
#
loop_
_entity.id
_entity.type
_entity.pdbx_description
1 polymer ?
#
loop_
_entity_poly.entity_id
_entity_poly.type
_entity_poly.pdbx_seq_one_letter_code
_entity_poly.pdbx_strand_id
1 'polypeptide(L)'
;KILTISLRSRTTKPPFFEALCDMYNSFDASISVQLSLISRHANKEDFKSSITIAPQNDDFDSIRTEYTEMLQTQLERGNNGLIKTKFLTFTIEAKDIKSARARLARIETDTLNHFKVIGAAARVLDGKQRLEVLHGLFHPDGERFNFAWEWLPVSGLSVKDFIAPSSFRFGDGRMFQMGGKFGAVSFLQIAAPELSDRMLADFMEAENGIVVNLHIQSIDHNESDQDDQAENHRP
;
A
#
# COMPACT_ATOMS: atom_id res chain seq x y z
N LYS A 1 6.10 10.64 -3.50
CA LYS A 1 6.97 9.68 -2.78
C LYS A 1 6.10 8.63 -2.11
N ILE A 2 6.55 7.38 -2.04
CA ILE A 2 5.77 6.28 -1.43
C ILE A 2 6.55 5.70 -0.26
N LEU A 3 5.85 5.51 0.86
CA LEU A 3 6.36 4.87 2.06
C LEU A 3 5.60 3.55 2.29
N THR A 4 6.30 2.48 2.61
CA THR A 4 5.68 1.26 3.11
C THR A 4 5.65 1.30 4.63
N ILE A 5 4.50 0.96 5.22
CA ILE A 5 4.27 1.01 6.67
C ILE A 5 4.06 -0.39 7.21
N SER A 6 4.82 -0.75 8.24
CA SER A 6 4.63 -1.97 9.02
C SER A 6 4.35 -1.60 10.48
N LEU A 7 3.15 -1.92 10.96
CA LEU A 7 2.78 -1.71 12.35
C LEU A 7 3.23 -2.92 13.17
N ARG A 8 4.11 -2.67 14.13
CA ARG A 8 4.65 -3.70 15.05
C ARG A 8 4.15 -3.56 16.48
N SER A 9 3.17 -2.67 16.74
CA SER A 9 2.82 -2.27 18.09
C SER A 9 1.69 -3.07 18.72
N ARG A 10 1.93 -3.48 19.97
CA ARG A 10 0.94 -3.94 20.96
C ARG A 10 0.53 -2.82 21.92
N THR A 11 0.61 -1.56 21.53
CA THR A 11 0.40 -0.42 22.44
C THR A 11 -1.09 -0.08 22.57
N THR A 12 -1.46 0.27 23.79
CA THR A 12 -2.79 0.73 24.22
C THR A 12 -3.31 1.91 23.40
N LYS A 13 -4.55 1.84 22.99
CA LYS A 13 -5.23 2.68 21.99
C LYS A 13 -5.13 4.22 22.09
N PRO A 14 -5.17 4.91 23.26
CA PRO A 14 -5.23 6.36 23.27
C PRO A 14 -4.02 7.11 22.70
N PRO A 15 -2.78 6.82 23.11
CA PRO A 15 -1.61 7.57 22.60
C PRO A 15 -1.31 7.30 21.13
N PHE A 16 -1.72 6.15 20.61
CA PHE A 16 -1.57 5.81 19.20
C PHE A 16 -2.47 6.66 18.31
N PHE A 17 -3.73 6.83 18.70
CA PHE A 17 -4.70 7.61 17.93
C PHE A 17 -4.32 9.10 17.90
N GLU A 18 -3.95 9.68 19.04
CA GLU A 18 -3.48 11.08 19.13
C GLU A 18 -2.27 11.31 18.22
N ALA A 19 -1.25 10.45 18.30
CA ALA A 19 -0.07 10.57 17.45
C ALA A 19 -0.36 10.39 15.95
N LEU A 20 -1.37 9.61 15.59
CA LEU A 20 -1.83 9.46 14.21
C LEU A 20 -2.55 10.74 13.74
N CYS A 21 -3.41 11.32 14.57
CA CYS A 21 -4.06 12.60 14.30
C CYS A 21 -3.01 13.72 14.14
N ASP A 22 -2.03 13.80 15.03
CA ASP A 22 -0.95 14.78 14.94
C ASP A 22 -0.17 14.65 13.63
N MET A 23 0.08 13.42 13.19
CA MET A 23 0.74 13.18 11.91
C MET A 23 -0.10 13.72 10.75
N TYR A 24 -1.40 13.43 10.70
CA TYR A 24 -2.27 13.93 9.61
C TYR A 24 -2.46 15.45 9.68
N ASN A 25 -2.60 16.01 10.86
CA ASN A 25 -2.71 17.45 11.06
C ASN A 25 -1.41 18.22 10.76
N SER A 26 -0.27 17.54 10.66
CA SER A 26 1.01 18.17 10.27
C SER A 26 1.12 18.47 8.77
N PHE A 27 0.20 17.92 7.94
CA PHE A 27 0.19 18.16 6.51
C PHE A 27 -0.62 19.42 6.18
N ASP A 28 -0.03 20.34 5.43
CA ASP A 28 -0.72 21.52 4.91
C ASP A 28 -1.62 21.18 3.70
N ALA A 29 -2.57 22.06 3.36
CA ALA A 29 -3.53 21.88 2.28
C ALA A 29 -2.89 21.65 0.89
N SER A 30 -1.61 21.97 0.70
CA SER A 30 -0.89 21.77 -0.55
C SER A 30 -0.28 20.37 -0.69
N ILE A 31 -0.45 19.51 0.33
CA ILE A 31 0.03 18.13 0.34
C ILE A 31 -1.18 17.20 0.21
N SER A 32 -1.26 16.49 -0.92
CA SER A 32 -2.23 15.40 -1.06
C SER A 32 -1.63 14.11 -0.53
N VAL A 33 -2.33 13.46 0.39
CA VAL A 33 -1.92 12.21 1.01
C VAL A 33 -2.86 11.08 0.57
N GLN A 34 -2.29 9.96 0.17
CA GLN A 34 -3.05 8.76 -0.14
C GLN A 34 -2.53 7.60 0.70
N LEU A 35 -3.40 7.00 1.50
CA LEU A 35 -3.15 5.74 2.18
C LEU A 35 -3.74 4.61 1.34
N SER A 36 -2.90 3.71 0.87
CA SER A 36 -3.30 2.52 0.12
C SER A 36 -3.10 1.28 0.98
N LEU A 37 -4.17 0.54 1.18
CA LEU A 37 -4.18 -0.76 1.85
C LEU A 37 -4.34 -1.82 0.77
N ILE A 38 -3.34 -2.69 0.63
CA ILE A 38 -3.32 -3.71 -0.41
C ILE A 38 -3.28 -5.08 0.25
N SER A 39 -4.30 -5.89 -0.01
CA SER A 39 -4.33 -7.31 0.31
C SER A 39 -4.27 -8.09 -0.99
N ARG A 40 -3.26 -8.93 -1.18
CA ARG A 40 -3.08 -9.74 -2.39
C ARG A 40 -2.57 -11.11 -2.03
N HIS A 41 -2.84 -12.09 -2.90
CA HIS A 41 -2.23 -13.40 -2.76
C HIS A 41 -0.70 -13.29 -2.96
N ALA A 42 0.04 -13.92 -2.06
CA ALA A 42 1.47 -14.10 -2.23
C ALA A 42 1.73 -14.98 -3.47
N ASN A 43 2.81 -14.68 -4.20
CA ASN A 43 3.34 -15.68 -5.11
C ASN A 43 3.78 -16.89 -4.27
N LYS A 44 3.16 -18.05 -4.53
CA LYS A 44 3.41 -19.27 -3.73
C LYS A 44 4.89 -19.66 -3.70
N GLU A 45 5.61 -19.45 -4.79
CA GLU A 45 7.03 -19.79 -4.90
C GLU A 45 7.91 -18.83 -4.11
N ASP A 46 7.68 -17.51 -4.23
CA ASP A 46 8.44 -16.49 -3.48
C ASP A 46 8.17 -16.61 -1.98
N PHE A 47 6.93 -16.95 -1.63
CA PHE A 47 6.53 -17.18 -0.25
C PHE A 47 7.20 -18.44 0.33
N LYS A 48 7.16 -19.56 -0.39
CA LYS A 48 7.85 -20.78 0.01
C LYS A 48 9.36 -20.56 0.17
N SER A 49 9.99 -19.84 -0.77
CA SER A 49 11.41 -19.55 -0.71
C SER A 49 11.78 -18.67 0.50
N SER A 50 10.92 -17.72 0.89
CA SER A 50 11.19 -16.80 2.01
C SER A 50 11.19 -17.47 3.39
N ILE A 51 10.53 -18.62 3.53
CA ILE A 51 10.42 -19.39 4.77
C ILE A 51 11.25 -20.69 4.75
N THR A 52 11.85 -21.01 3.60
CA THR A 52 12.71 -22.19 3.48
C THR A 52 14.02 -21.92 4.17
N ILE A 53 14.35 -22.76 5.15
CA ILE A 53 15.65 -22.72 5.83
C ILE A 53 16.64 -23.47 4.96
N ALA A 54 17.67 -22.76 4.47
CA ALA A 54 18.68 -23.37 3.62
C ALA A 54 19.47 -24.45 4.37
N PRO A 55 19.77 -25.59 3.73
CA PRO A 55 20.63 -26.64 4.31
C PRO A 55 22.04 -26.10 4.55
N GLN A 56 22.65 -26.51 5.65
CA GLN A 56 24.03 -26.13 6.04
C GLN A 56 25.02 -27.27 5.87
N ASN A 57 24.56 -28.43 5.37
CA ASN A 57 25.32 -29.66 5.22
C ASN A 57 25.86 -30.22 6.56
N ASP A 58 25.01 -30.18 7.59
CA ASP A 58 25.27 -30.71 8.91
C ASP A 58 24.18 -31.73 9.33
N ASP A 59 24.35 -32.36 10.49
CA ASP A 59 23.41 -33.38 11.00
C ASP A 59 22.00 -32.87 11.33
N PHE A 60 21.79 -31.52 11.26
CA PHE A 60 20.50 -30.89 11.56
C PHE A 60 19.68 -30.57 10.32
N ASP A 61 20.12 -30.93 9.14
CA ASP A 61 19.41 -30.60 7.89
C ASP A 61 18.05 -31.29 7.79
N SER A 62 17.92 -32.50 8.37
CA SER A 62 16.61 -33.16 8.47
C SER A 62 15.61 -32.35 9.30
N ILE A 63 16.08 -31.79 10.42
CA ILE A 63 15.26 -30.95 11.32
C ILE A 63 14.88 -29.63 10.63
N ARG A 64 15.79 -29.00 9.88
CA ARG A 64 15.51 -27.79 9.11
C ARG A 64 14.44 -28.03 8.04
N THR A 65 14.50 -29.18 7.38
CA THR A 65 13.52 -29.57 6.37
C THR A 65 12.15 -29.77 7.01
N GLU A 66 12.05 -30.55 8.07
CA GLU A 66 10.80 -30.80 8.81
C GLU A 66 10.20 -29.49 9.36
N TYR A 67 11.02 -28.62 9.92
CA TYR A 67 10.58 -27.32 10.42
C TYR A 67 10.10 -26.41 9.29
N THR A 68 10.75 -26.40 8.14
CA THR A 68 10.33 -25.69 6.94
C THR A 68 8.97 -26.17 6.46
N GLU A 69 8.76 -27.49 6.37
CA GLU A 69 7.47 -28.10 5.97
C GLU A 69 6.36 -27.77 6.96
N MET A 70 6.67 -27.80 8.26
CA MET A 70 5.71 -27.38 9.30
C MET A 70 5.32 -25.92 9.15
N LEU A 71 6.27 -25.02 8.93
CA LEU A 71 6.00 -23.59 8.71
C LEU A 71 5.16 -23.35 7.45
N GLN A 72 5.48 -24.05 6.35
CA GLN A 72 4.72 -23.97 5.11
C GLN A 72 3.27 -24.41 5.30
N THR A 73 3.07 -25.52 6.02
CA THR A 73 1.73 -26.05 6.34
C THR A 73 0.93 -25.11 7.24
N GLN A 74 1.57 -24.54 8.26
CA GLN A 74 0.90 -23.58 9.15
C GLN A 74 0.47 -22.30 8.41
N LEU A 75 1.30 -21.80 7.53
CA LEU A 75 1.02 -20.59 6.75
C LEU A 75 -0.08 -20.83 5.71
N GLU A 76 -0.13 -22.00 5.10
CA GLU A 76 -1.22 -22.40 4.21
C GLU A 76 -2.59 -22.47 4.94
N ARG A 77 -2.58 -22.85 6.21
CA ARG A 77 -3.80 -22.94 7.04
C ARG A 77 -4.22 -21.62 7.68
N GLY A 78 -3.26 -20.76 8.00
CA GLY A 78 -3.52 -19.62 8.91
C GLY A 78 -3.82 -18.29 8.24
N ASN A 79 -3.48 -18.08 6.99
CA ASN A 79 -3.52 -16.73 6.38
C ASN A 79 -3.97 -16.72 4.91
N ASN A 80 -4.58 -17.76 4.41
CA ASN A 80 -5.03 -17.90 3.00
C ASN A 80 -4.01 -17.41 1.95
N GLY A 81 -2.72 -17.33 2.32
CA GLY A 81 -1.65 -16.81 1.47
C GLY A 81 -1.76 -15.32 1.13
N LEU A 82 -2.50 -14.53 1.91
CA LEU A 82 -2.67 -13.09 1.69
C LEU A 82 -1.54 -12.28 2.34
N ILE A 83 -0.91 -11.42 1.54
CA ILE A 83 0.03 -10.41 2.02
C ILE A 83 -0.71 -9.07 2.11
N LYS A 84 -0.76 -8.52 3.32
CA LYS A 84 -1.36 -7.20 3.61
C LYS A 84 -0.26 -6.16 3.70
N THR A 85 -0.25 -5.20 2.79
CA THR A 85 0.74 -4.12 2.74
C THR A 85 0.05 -2.76 2.80
N LYS A 86 0.69 -1.80 3.47
CA LYS A 86 0.20 -0.43 3.59
C LYS A 86 1.20 0.51 2.96
N PHE A 87 0.73 1.42 2.12
CA PHE A 87 1.55 2.43 1.45
C PHE A 87 1.00 3.82 1.76
N LEU A 88 1.87 4.75 2.09
CA LEU A 88 1.55 6.15 2.20
C LEU A 88 2.21 6.91 1.05
N THR A 89 1.42 7.59 0.25
CA THR A 89 1.88 8.33 -0.93
C THR A 89 1.64 9.82 -0.72
N PHE A 90 2.68 10.63 -0.96
CA PHE A 90 2.59 12.08 -0.92
C PHE A 90 2.72 12.66 -2.32
N THR A 91 1.83 13.58 -2.64
CA THR A 91 1.85 14.36 -3.87
C THR A 91 1.88 15.83 -3.50
N ILE A 92 2.75 16.59 -4.15
CA ILE A 92 2.86 18.04 -3.99
C ILE A 92 2.98 18.71 -5.35
N GLU A 93 2.53 19.94 -5.44
CA GLU A 93 2.82 20.82 -6.56
C GLU A 93 4.09 21.62 -6.28
N ALA A 94 4.94 21.79 -7.30
CA ALA A 94 6.16 22.58 -7.19
C ALA A 94 6.54 23.18 -8.55
N LYS A 95 7.20 24.32 -8.51
CA LYS A 95 7.64 25.05 -9.74
C LYS A 95 8.72 24.31 -10.51
N ASP A 96 9.56 23.58 -9.82
CA ASP A 96 10.70 22.86 -10.41
C ASP A 96 11.05 21.59 -9.61
N ILE A 97 11.83 20.70 -10.22
CA ILE A 97 12.24 19.44 -9.61
C ILE A 97 13.11 19.63 -8.37
N LYS A 98 13.92 20.71 -8.31
CA LYS A 98 14.81 20.95 -7.19
C LYS A 98 14.01 21.31 -5.93
N SER A 99 13.05 22.23 -6.05
CA SER A 99 12.16 22.61 -4.96
C SER A 99 11.25 21.45 -4.54
N ALA A 100 10.71 20.68 -5.51
CA ALA A 100 9.94 19.48 -5.23
C ALA A 100 10.72 18.45 -4.42
N ARG A 101 11.99 18.22 -4.80
CA ARG A 101 12.86 17.25 -4.11
C ARG A 101 13.14 17.67 -2.67
N ALA A 102 13.46 18.95 -2.45
CA ALA A 102 13.74 19.49 -1.11
C ALA A 102 12.50 19.36 -0.21
N ARG A 103 11.32 19.74 -0.72
CA ARG A 103 10.06 19.66 0.02
C ARG A 103 9.66 18.21 0.34
N LEU A 104 9.73 17.32 -0.64
CA LEU A 104 9.45 15.89 -0.42
C LEU A 104 10.44 15.24 0.56
N ALA A 105 11.70 15.65 0.58
CA ALA A 105 12.68 15.15 1.55
C ALA A 105 12.32 15.57 2.98
N ARG A 106 11.84 16.79 3.17
CA ARG A 106 11.36 17.27 4.48
C ARG A 106 10.13 16.46 4.93
N ILE A 107 9.09 16.36 4.09
CA ILE A 107 7.87 15.59 4.38
C ILE A 107 8.23 14.15 4.75
N GLU A 108 9.18 13.54 4.04
CA GLU A 108 9.67 12.19 4.34
C GLU A 108 10.25 12.09 5.74
N THR A 109 11.17 13.03 6.09
CA THR A 109 11.83 13.03 7.40
C THR A 109 10.82 13.19 8.52
N ASP A 110 9.91 14.15 8.38
CA ASP A 110 8.89 14.46 9.38
C ASP A 110 7.95 13.25 9.55
N THR A 111 7.49 12.64 8.45
CA THR A 111 6.63 11.46 8.48
C THR A 111 7.31 10.24 9.10
N LEU A 112 8.58 9.99 8.78
CA LEU A 112 9.34 8.89 9.40
C LEU A 112 9.50 9.11 10.91
N ASN A 113 9.69 10.35 11.36
CA ASN A 113 9.74 10.67 12.77
C ASN A 113 8.39 10.43 13.46
N HIS A 114 7.27 10.82 12.85
CA HIS A 114 5.94 10.53 13.38
C HIS A 114 5.71 9.02 13.51
N PHE A 115 6.04 8.22 12.49
CA PHE A 115 5.93 6.76 12.59
C PHE A 115 6.79 6.17 13.70
N LYS A 116 7.98 6.74 13.93
CA LYS A 116 8.86 6.31 15.02
C LYS A 116 8.24 6.57 16.39
N VAL A 117 7.58 7.73 16.57
CA VAL A 117 6.83 8.07 17.80
C VAL A 117 5.64 7.11 17.97
N ILE A 118 4.92 6.81 16.91
CA ILE A 118 3.79 5.85 16.90
C ILE A 118 4.26 4.41 17.19
N GLY A 119 5.57 4.11 17.13
CA GLY A 119 6.10 2.77 17.26
C GLY A 119 5.93 1.90 16.02
N ALA A 120 5.71 2.53 14.86
CA ALA A 120 5.59 1.88 13.57
C ALA A 120 6.90 1.98 12.78
N ALA A 121 7.25 0.92 12.06
CA ALA A 121 8.34 0.97 11.09
C ALA A 121 7.82 1.42 9.72
N ALA A 122 8.46 2.43 9.15
CA ALA A 122 8.18 2.89 7.80
C ALA A 122 9.46 2.90 6.96
N ARG A 123 9.33 2.57 5.68
CA ARG A 123 10.44 2.51 4.74
C ARG A 123 10.05 3.23 3.44
N VAL A 124 10.97 4.07 2.95
CA VAL A 124 10.82 4.75 1.65
C VAL A 124 11.06 3.74 0.54
N LEU A 125 10.21 3.77 -0.49
CA LEU A 125 10.40 3.00 -1.71
C LEU A 125 11.25 3.80 -2.70
N ASP A 126 12.24 3.14 -3.29
CA ASP A 126 12.94 3.64 -4.47
C ASP A 126 12.10 3.49 -5.75
N GLY A 127 12.63 3.96 -6.87
CA GLY A 127 11.92 3.92 -8.15
C GLY A 127 11.61 2.51 -8.63
N LYS A 128 12.53 1.55 -8.47
CA LYS A 128 12.32 0.16 -8.86
C LYS A 128 11.28 -0.53 -7.98
N GLN A 129 11.38 -0.35 -6.67
CA GLN A 129 10.40 -0.89 -5.71
C GLN A 129 8.99 -0.34 -5.96
N ARG A 130 8.88 0.95 -6.34
CA ARG A 130 7.60 1.53 -6.74
C ARG A 130 7.04 0.87 -7.99
N LEU A 131 7.86 0.62 -9.01
CA LEU A 131 7.44 -0.09 -10.22
C LEU A 131 7.01 -1.53 -9.91
N GLU A 132 7.72 -2.22 -9.01
CA GLU A 132 7.37 -3.56 -8.55
C GLU A 132 6.00 -3.61 -7.88
N VAL A 133 5.67 -2.62 -7.03
CA VAL A 133 4.34 -2.50 -6.42
C VAL A 133 3.27 -2.30 -7.50
N LEU A 134 3.50 -1.40 -8.46
CA LEU A 134 2.56 -1.14 -9.55
C LEU A 134 2.40 -2.38 -10.45
N HIS A 135 3.50 -3.04 -10.80
CA HIS A 135 3.46 -4.30 -11.54
C HIS A 135 2.60 -5.34 -10.82
N GLY A 136 2.81 -5.55 -9.51
CA GLY A 136 2.03 -6.50 -8.73
C GLY A 136 0.53 -6.16 -8.63
N LEU A 137 0.13 -4.89 -8.82
CA LEU A 137 -1.28 -4.48 -8.92
C LEU A 137 -1.88 -4.82 -10.29
N PHE A 138 -1.09 -4.67 -11.35
CA PHE A 138 -1.53 -4.94 -12.73
C PHE A 138 -1.35 -6.40 -13.16
N HIS A 139 -0.64 -7.22 -12.37
CA HIS A 139 -0.42 -8.64 -12.61
C HIS A 139 -0.92 -9.48 -11.42
N PRO A 140 -2.27 -9.57 -11.23
CA PRO A 140 -2.86 -10.25 -10.08
C PRO A 140 -2.62 -11.77 -10.10
N ASP A 141 -2.18 -12.32 -11.22
CA ASP A 141 -1.81 -13.73 -11.36
C ASP A 141 -0.43 -14.06 -10.74
N GLY A 142 0.27 -13.06 -10.19
CA GLY A 142 1.54 -13.24 -9.48
C GLY A 142 2.75 -13.34 -10.41
N GLU A 143 2.68 -12.78 -11.60
CA GLU A 143 3.81 -12.70 -12.53
C GLU A 143 4.98 -11.95 -11.88
N ARG A 144 6.20 -12.46 -12.07
CA ARG A 144 7.40 -11.84 -11.50
C ARG A 144 7.77 -10.55 -12.21
N PHE A 145 8.05 -9.51 -11.43
CA PHE A 145 8.57 -8.25 -11.96
C PHE A 145 10.04 -8.40 -12.36
N ASN A 146 10.28 -8.36 -13.65
CA ASN A 146 11.63 -8.40 -14.22
C ASN A 146 11.95 -7.06 -14.88
N PHE A 147 12.78 -6.24 -14.23
CA PHE A 147 13.12 -4.90 -14.69
C PHE A 147 14.52 -4.48 -14.24
N ALA A 148 15.26 -3.87 -15.16
CA ALA A 148 16.52 -3.18 -14.89
C ALA A 148 16.55 -1.86 -15.64
N TRP A 149 17.10 -0.81 -15.01
CA TRP A 149 17.17 0.54 -15.60
C TRP A 149 17.99 0.57 -16.90
N GLU A 150 18.99 -0.29 -17.00
CA GLU A 150 19.90 -0.43 -18.12
C GLU A 150 19.20 -0.91 -19.39
N TRP A 151 18.03 -1.53 -19.25
CA TRP A 151 17.28 -2.05 -20.39
C TRP A 151 16.55 -0.94 -21.16
N LEU A 152 16.16 0.15 -20.51
CA LEU A 152 15.36 1.23 -21.12
C LEU A 152 16.04 1.84 -22.36
N PRO A 153 17.34 2.26 -22.33
CA PRO A 153 17.97 2.87 -23.48
C PRO A 153 18.15 1.91 -24.67
N VAL A 154 18.28 0.60 -24.39
CA VAL A 154 18.57 -0.42 -25.40
C VAL A 154 17.31 -0.99 -26.03
N SER A 155 16.25 -1.15 -25.23
CA SER A 155 14.99 -1.77 -25.69
C SER A 155 14.08 -0.79 -26.45
N GLY A 156 14.24 0.52 -26.24
CA GLY A 156 13.29 1.53 -26.71
C GLY A 156 11.94 1.51 -25.98
N LEU A 157 11.80 0.68 -24.94
CA LEU A 157 10.62 0.59 -24.11
C LEU A 157 10.61 1.67 -23.03
N SER A 158 9.43 2.01 -22.54
CA SER A 158 9.25 2.88 -21.39
C SER A 158 9.01 2.07 -20.12
N VAL A 159 9.13 2.69 -18.96
CA VAL A 159 8.80 2.03 -17.68
C VAL A 159 7.35 1.53 -17.62
N LYS A 160 6.45 2.13 -18.40
CA LYS A 160 5.03 1.72 -18.48
C LYS A 160 4.88 0.35 -19.12
N ASP A 161 5.72 0.02 -20.09
CA ASP A 161 5.64 -1.25 -20.80
C ASP A 161 6.01 -2.43 -19.89
N PHE A 162 6.82 -2.19 -18.84
CA PHE A 162 7.19 -3.20 -17.85
C PHE A 162 6.14 -3.40 -16.73
N ILE A 163 5.20 -2.48 -16.59
CA ILE A 163 4.15 -2.57 -15.56
C ILE A 163 2.76 -2.77 -16.17
N ALA A 164 2.59 -2.58 -17.48
CA ALA A 164 1.31 -2.76 -18.15
C ALA A 164 0.84 -4.22 -18.05
N PRO A 165 -0.46 -4.47 -17.84
CA PRO A 165 -0.98 -5.81 -17.82
C PRO A 165 -0.89 -6.45 -19.22
N SER A 166 -0.67 -7.76 -19.28
CA SER A 166 -0.59 -8.52 -20.53
C SER A 166 -1.86 -8.45 -21.37
N SER A 167 -3.00 -8.32 -20.72
CA SER A 167 -4.30 -8.09 -21.36
C SER A 167 -5.23 -7.30 -20.46
N PHE A 168 -6.05 -6.45 -21.07
CA PHE A 168 -7.06 -5.69 -20.37
C PHE A 168 -8.34 -5.63 -21.22
N ARG A 169 -9.48 -5.99 -20.62
CA ARG A 169 -10.77 -5.97 -21.31
C ARG A 169 -11.83 -5.35 -20.41
N PHE A 170 -12.54 -4.37 -20.94
CA PHE A 170 -13.77 -3.87 -20.35
C PHE A 170 -14.95 -4.70 -20.83
N GLY A 171 -15.79 -5.16 -19.90
CA GLY A 171 -17.01 -5.91 -20.18
C GLY A 171 -18.23 -4.99 -20.18
N ASP A 172 -19.15 -5.26 -19.27
CA ASP A 172 -20.47 -4.60 -19.16
C ASP A 172 -20.47 -3.26 -18.40
N GLY A 173 -19.35 -2.62 -18.19
CA GLY A 173 -19.21 -1.36 -17.47
C GLY A 173 -19.15 -1.48 -15.94
N ARG A 174 -19.44 -2.64 -15.38
CA ARG A 174 -19.33 -2.91 -13.93
C ARG A 174 -18.05 -3.67 -13.57
N MET A 175 -17.52 -4.44 -14.51
CA MET A 175 -16.35 -5.28 -14.32
C MET A 175 -15.36 -5.08 -15.46
N PHE A 176 -14.10 -5.29 -15.16
CA PHE A 176 -13.03 -5.43 -16.13
C PHE A 176 -12.32 -6.77 -15.95
N GLN A 177 -11.66 -7.21 -16.98
CA GLN A 177 -10.77 -8.36 -16.92
C GLN A 177 -9.33 -7.89 -17.13
N MET A 178 -8.42 -8.37 -16.30
CA MET A 178 -7.00 -8.07 -16.36
C MET A 178 -6.23 -9.39 -16.18
N GLY A 179 -5.52 -9.79 -17.24
CA GLY A 179 -4.97 -11.15 -17.31
C GLY A 179 -6.08 -12.19 -17.18
N GLY A 180 -5.88 -13.18 -16.31
CA GLY A 180 -6.85 -14.22 -15.98
C GLY A 180 -7.88 -13.83 -14.91
N LYS A 181 -7.84 -12.62 -14.36
CA LYS A 181 -8.67 -12.20 -13.24
C LYS A 181 -9.74 -11.19 -13.64
N PHE A 182 -10.86 -11.23 -12.93
CA PHE A 182 -11.91 -10.21 -13.01
C PHE A 182 -11.75 -9.23 -11.86
N GLY A 183 -12.00 -7.95 -12.14
CA GLY A 183 -11.97 -6.88 -11.17
C GLY A 183 -13.16 -5.95 -11.29
N ALA A 184 -13.47 -5.26 -10.20
CA ALA A 184 -14.45 -4.19 -10.15
C ALA A 184 -13.88 -3.04 -9.33
N VAL A 185 -14.29 -1.82 -9.65
CA VAL A 185 -13.95 -0.62 -8.88
C VAL A 185 -15.22 -0.06 -8.26
N SER A 186 -15.17 0.23 -6.98
CA SER A 186 -16.26 0.85 -6.24
C SER A 186 -15.72 2.01 -5.44
N PHE A 187 -16.55 3.01 -5.19
CA PHE A 187 -16.24 4.06 -4.23
C PHE A 187 -17.19 3.96 -3.04
N LEU A 188 -16.70 4.28 -1.87
CA LEU A 188 -17.51 4.31 -0.66
C LEU A 188 -18.18 5.68 -0.54
N GLN A 189 -19.50 5.70 -0.57
CA GLN A 189 -20.29 6.85 -0.21
C GLN A 189 -20.78 6.68 1.22
N ILE A 190 -20.34 7.59 2.10
CA ILE A 190 -20.69 7.52 3.51
C ILE A 190 -22.03 8.24 3.68
N ALA A 191 -23.05 7.48 4.08
CA ALA A 191 -24.38 8.02 4.41
C ALA A 191 -24.61 8.09 5.94
N ALA A 192 -23.70 7.53 6.75
CA ALA A 192 -23.79 7.52 8.20
C ALA A 192 -22.80 8.52 8.80
N PRO A 193 -23.14 9.17 9.95
CA PRO A 193 -22.26 10.15 10.58
C PRO A 193 -21.01 9.52 11.22
N GLU A 194 -20.98 8.21 11.39
CA GLU A 194 -19.86 7.48 12.02
C GLU A 194 -19.40 6.30 11.16
N LEU A 195 -18.10 6.16 11.02
CA LEU A 195 -17.43 5.01 10.43
C LEU A 195 -16.75 4.19 11.50
N SER A 196 -16.96 2.88 11.46
CA SER A 196 -16.27 1.93 12.32
C SER A 196 -14.94 1.49 11.67
N ASP A 197 -13.87 1.40 12.46
CA ASP A 197 -12.58 0.82 12.08
C ASP A 197 -12.70 -0.66 11.65
N ARG A 198 -13.75 -1.34 12.12
CA ARG A 198 -14.07 -2.72 11.73
C ARG A 198 -14.30 -2.87 10.24
N MET A 199 -14.90 -1.88 9.57
CA MET A 199 -15.15 -1.92 8.13
C MET A 199 -13.85 -2.09 7.33
N LEU A 200 -12.79 -1.35 7.67
CA LEU A 200 -11.48 -1.50 7.00
C LEU A 200 -10.83 -2.85 7.30
N ALA A 201 -11.03 -3.37 8.52
CA ALA A 201 -10.54 -4.69 8.89
C ALA A 201 -11.23 -5.78 8.05
N ASP A 202 -12.56 -5.72 7.94
CA ASP A 202 -13.37 -6.67 7.17
C ASP A 202 -12.98 -6.64 5.68
N PHE A 203 -12.73 -5.46 5.10
CA PHE A 203 -12.22 -5.36 3.72
C PHE A 203 -10.85 -6.01 3.55
N MET A 204 -9.95 -5.82 4.51
CA MET A 204 -8.61 -6.41 4.44
C MET A 204 -8.58 -7.92 4.71
N GLU A 205 -9.66 -8.49 5.21
CA GLU A 205 -9.84 -9.94 5.41
C GLU A 205 -10.49 -10.63 4.21
N ALA A 206 -10.97 -9.86 3.22
CA ALA A 206 -11.56 -10.42 2.02
C ALA A 206 -10.57 -11.35 1.29
N GLU A 207 -11.02 -12.56 0.97
CA GLU A 207 -10.18 -13.61 0.35
C GLU A 207 -9.73 -13.28 -1.09
N ASN A 208 -10.41 -12.37 -1.74
CA ASN A 208 -10.28 -12.09 -3.18
C ASN A 208 -9.36 -10.91 -3.49
N GLY A 209 -8.29 -10.71 -2.83
CA GLY A 209 -7.37 -9.60 -3.11
C GLY A 209 -8.10 -8.24 -3.24
N ILE A 210 -7.81 -7.30 -2.38
CA ILE A 210 -8.47 -6.00 -2.37
C ILE A 210 -7.45 -4.88 -2.30
N VAL A 211 -7.77 -3.77 -2.95
CA VAL A 211 -7.03 -2.51 -2.84
C VAL A 211 -7.98 -1.43 -2.35
N VAL A 212 -7.71 -0.89 -1.17
CA VAL A 212 -8.47 0.23 -0.61
C VAL A 212 -7.58 1.46 -0.64
N ASN A 213 -8.06 2.54 -1.25
CA ASN A 213 -7.39 3.83 -1.30
C ASN A 213 -8.19 4.86 -0.51
N LEU A 214 -7.52 5.50 0.44
CA LEU A 214 -8.03 6.62 1.21
C LEU A 214 -7.28 7.87 0.77
N HIS A 215 -8.00 8.83 0.19
CA HIS A 215 -7.45 10.13 -0.17
C HIS A 215 -7.72 11.09 0.99
N ILE A 216 -6.67 11.71 1.48
CA ILE A 216 -6.70 12.57 2.66
C ILE A 216 -6.12 13.92 2.23
N GLN A 217 -6.88 14.98 2.44
CA GLN A 217 -6.47 16.34 2.16
C GLN A 217 -6.83 17.22 3.35
N SER A 218 -5.88 18.03 3.79
CA SER A 218 -6.17 19.05 4.80
C SER A 218 -6.97 20.19 4.18
N ILE A 219 -8.00 20.64 4.85
CA ILE A 219 -8.83 21.77 4.43
C ILE A 219 -8.19 23.03 4.99
N ASP A 220 -8.08 24.10 4.18
CA ASP A 220 -7.62 25.40 4.65
C ASP A 220 -8.70 26.03 5.54
N HIS A 221 -8.31 26.62 6.67
CA HIS A 221 -9.27 27.23 7.61
C HIS A 221 -10.20 28.26 6.96
N ASN A 222 -9.76 28.90 5.88
CA ASN A 222 -10.60 29.87 5.15
C ASN A 222 -11.70 29.20 4.30
N GLU A 223 -11.56 27.92 3.94
CA GLU A 223 -12.60 27.17 3.21
C GLU A 223 -13.58 26.49 4.15
N SER A 224 -13.16 26.09 5.37
CA SER A 224 -14.03 25.43 6.34
C SER A 224 -15.17 26.36 6.82
N ASP A 225 -14.89 27.66 6.99
CA ASP A 225 -15.89 28.63 7.40
C ASP A 225 -16.99 28.89 6.32
N GLN A 226 -16.68 28.59 5.05
CA GLN A 226 -17.66 28.70 3.96
C GLN A 226 -18.59 27.49 3.84
N ASP A 227 -18.07 26.30 4.11
CA ASP A 227 -18.85 25.06 4.06
C ASP A 227 -19.79 24.94 5.26
N ASP A 228 -19.37 25.35 6.46
CA ASP A 228 -20.22 25.40 7.67
C ASP A 228 -21.39 26.43 7.51
N GLN A 229 -21.16 27.50 6.78
CA GLN A 229 -22.21 28.47 6.46
C GLN A 229 -23.19 27.97 5.38
N ALA A 230 -22.73 27.14 4.45
CA ALA A 230 -23.54 26.53 3.41
C ALA A 230 -24.44 25.40 3.92
N GLU A 231 -23.98 24.62 4.93
CA GLU A 231 -24.81 23.59 5.56
C GLU A 231 -25.90 24.17 6.47
N ASN A 232 -25.64 25.28 7.15
CA ASN A 232 -26.65 25.97 8.00
C ASN A 232 -27.74 26.71 7.21
N HIS A 233 -27.64 26.78 5.88
CA HIS A 233 -28.60 27.47 5.02
C HIS A 233 -29.37 26.54 4.08
N ARG A 234 -29.35 25.23 4.29
CA ARG A 234 -30.26 24.30 3.61
C ARG A 234 -31.59 24.23 4.37
N PRO A 235 -32.71 24.57 3.72
CA PRO A 235 -34.03 24.56 4.33
C PRO A 235 -34.55 23.17 4.64
#